data_443352291dcb08ee26fd990389ed2e45
#
_entry.id   443352291dcb08ee26fd990389ed2e45
#
_cell.length_a   1.000
_cell.length_b   1.000
_cell.length_c   1.000
_cell.angle_alpha   90.00
_cell.angle_beta   90.00
_cell.angle_gamma   90.00
#
_symmetry.space_group_name_H-M   'P 1'
#
loop_
_entity.id
_entity.type
_entity.pdbx_description
1 polymer ?
#
loop_
_entity_poly.entity_id
_entity_poly.type
_entity_poly.pdbx_seq_one_letter_code
_entity_poly.pdbx_strand_id
1 'polypeptide(L)' 'MEDNSLSITSFVVRFIHSGPPDNTPLRGSILNVQTNEEHGFVRWEEAVEFMRRFVNLTAEEEVEE' A
#
# COMPACT_ATOMS: atom_id res chain seq x y z
N MET A 1 -14.13 -25.85 7.59
CA MET A 1 -14.11 -25.53 7.51
C MET A 1 -13.90 -24.88 7.29
N GLU A 2 -13.56 -24.87 7.21
CA GLU A 2 -13.27 -24.30 7.00
C GLU A 2 -13.47 -23.24 7.08
N ASP A 3 -12.91 -23.12 7.30
CA ASP A 3 -13.03 -21.80 7.61
C ASP A 3 -13.34 -20.98 6.45
N ASN A 4 -14.40 -20.32 6.44
CA ASN A 4 -14.78 -19.58 5.32
C ASN A 4 -14.74 -18.12 5.53
N SER A 5 -14.14 -17.66 6.59
CA SER A 5 -14.15 -16.24 6.82
C SER A 5 -13.21 -15.55 5.86
N LEU A 6 -13.59 -14.37 5.47
CA LEU A 6 -12.76 -13.55 4.63
C LEU A 6 -12.11 -12.49 5.46
N SER A 7 -10.88 -12.20 5.13
CA SER A 7 -10.19 -11.07 5.73
C SER A 7 -9.90 -10.09 4.63
N ILE A 8 -10.22 -8.85 4.88
CA ILE A 8 -9.99 -7.81 3.90
C ILE A 8 -9.01 -6.82 4.49
N THR A 9 -7.93 -6.59 3.79
CA THR A 9 -6.98 -5.57 4.20
C THR A 9 -7.05 -4.45 3.19
N SER A 10 -7.32 -3.26 3.67
CA SER A 10 -7.50 -2.12 2.80
C SER A 10 -6.52 -1.03 3.14
N PHE A 11 -6.08 -0.32 2.13
CA PHE A 11 -5.16 0.78 2.32
C PHE A 11 -5.71 2.01 1.61
N VAL A 12 -5.42 3.17 2.17
CA VAL A 12 -5.74 4.43 1.53
C VAL A 12 -4.41 5.09 1.20
N VAL A 13 -4.22 5.41 -0.07
CA VAL A 13 -2.98 6.04 -0.50
C VAL A 13 -3.30 7.46 -0.86
N ARG A 14 -2.53 8.39 -0.33
CA ARG A 14 -2.70 9.80 -0.64
C ARG A 14 -1.43 10.29 -1.24
N PHE A 15 -1.55 11.02 -2.33
CA PHE A 15 -0.40 11.65 -2.96
C PHE A 15 -0.46 13.12 -2.66
N ILE A 16 0.63 13.69 -2.23
CA ILE A 16 0.71 15.08 -1.86
C ILE A 16 1.52 15.80 -2.89
N HIS A 17 0.95 16.82 -3.48
CA HIS A 17 1.70 17.59 -4.44
C HIS A 17 1.17 19.00 -4.44
N SER A 18 2.02 19.91 -4.81
CA SER A 18 1.64 21.30 -5.00
C SER A 18 2.26 21.72 -6.29
N GLY A 19 1.50 22.31 -7.15
CA GLY A 19 1.99 22.67 -8.46
C GLY A 19 1.77 21.58 -9.46
N PRO A 20 2.29 21.72 -10.65
CA PRO A 20 2.04 20.75 -11.71
C PRO A 20 2.64 19.39 -11.38
N PRO A 21 1.96 18.33 -11.72
CA PRO A 21 2.42 17.01 -11.34
C PRO A 21 3.81 16.65 -11.87
N ASP A 22 4.15 17.12 -13.05
CA ASP A 22 5.42 16.74 -13.62
C ASP A 22 6.58 17.46 -12.98
N ASN A 23 6.33 18.45 -12.13
CA ASN A 23 7.40 19.13 -11.44
C ASN A 23 7.47 18.77 -9.99
N THR A 24 6.62 17.87 -9.52
CA THR A 24 6.51 17.59 -8.11
C THR A 24 7.07 16.23 -7.83
N PRO A 25 8.02 16.11 -6.92
CA PRO A 25 8.51 14.79 -6.59
C PRO A 25 7.42 13.97 -5.94
N LEU A 26 7.53 12.69 -6.06
CA LEU A 26 6.56 11.80 -5.46
C LEU A 26 6.63 11.91 -3.95
N ARG A 27 5.49 12.11 -3.32
CA ARG A 27 5.41 11.99 -1.89
C ARG A 27 3.98 11.74 -1.52
N GLY A 28 3.80 11.08 -0.40
CA GLY A 28 2.46 10.79 0.04
C GLY A 28 2.45 9.99 1.31
N SER A 29 1.33 9.40 1.59
CA SER A 29 1.20 8.55 2.75
C SER A 29 0.28 7.39 2.42
N ILE A 30 0.44 6.32 3.17
CA ILE A 30 -0.39 5.14 3.00
C ILE A 30 -0.90 4.75 4.38
N LEU A 31 -2.17 4.47 4.46
CA LEU A 31 -2.83 4.15 5.70
C LEU A 31 -3.43 2.76 5.62
N ASN A 32 -3.16 1.96 6.64
CA ASN A 32 -3.85 0.68 6.78
C ASN A 32 -5.14 0.95 7.51
N VAL A 33 -6.26 0.70 6.84
CA VAL A 33 -7.55 1.05 7.38
C VAL A 33 -7.88 0.24 8.61
N GLN A 34 -7.47 -1.02 8.65
CA GLN A 34 -7.80 -1.89 9.76
C GLN A 34 -7.04 -1.54 11.03
N THR A 35 -5.77 -1.20 10.91
CA THR A 35 -4.95 -0.93 12.09
C THR A 35 -4.83 0.54 12.37
N ASN A 36 -5.19 1.37 11.39
CA ASN A 36 -5.06 2.81 11.51
C ASN A 36 -3.61 3.27 11.53
N GLU A 37 -2.72 2.41 11.10
CA GLU A 37 -1.32 2.75 11.01
C GLU A 37 -1.06 3.50 9.72
N GLU A 38 -0.26 4.56 9.78
CA GLU A 38 -0.02 5.37 8.60
C GLU A 38 1.48 5.55 8.43
N HIS A 39 1.92 5.60 7.19
CA HIS A 39 3.34 5.72 6.90
C HIS A 39 3.52 6.67 5.71
N GLY A 40 4.38 7.67 5.88
CA GLY A 40 4.67 8.57 4.77
C GLY A 40 5.70 7.96 3.86
N PHE A 41 5.68 8.32 2.59
CA PHE A 41 6.66 7.79 1.65
C PHE A 41 7.05 8.86 0.64
N VAL A 42 8.26 8.76 0.14
CA VAL A 42 8.74 9.58 -0.96
C VAL A 42 9.13 8.71 -2.13
N ARG A 43 9.16 7.39 -1.97
CA ARG A 43 9.38 6.47 -3.05
C ARG A 43 8.30 5.44 -3.00
N TRP A 44 7.82 5.04 -4.15
CA TRP A 44 6.74 4.06 -4.20
C TRP A 44 7.12 2.76 -3.51
N GLU A 45 8.40 2.40 -3.57
CA GLU A 45 8.83 1.18 -2.92
C GLU A 45 8.56 1.19 -1.44
N GLU A 46 8.59 2.37 -0.82
CA GLU A 46 8.32 2.45 0.60
C GLU A 46 6.87 2.09 0.89
N ALA A 47 5.97 2.51 0.03
CA ALA A 47 4.57 2.15 0.20
C ALA A 47 4.37 0.66 0.03
N VAL A 48 5.06 0.07 -0.93
CA VAL A 48 4.93 -1.35 -1.16
C VAL A 48 5.48 -2.13 0.03
N GLU A 49 6.59 -1.66 0.60
CA GLU A 49 7.14 -2.34 1.76
C GLU A 49 6.19 -2.27 2.94
N PHE A 50 5.53 -1.13 3.10
CA PHE A 50 4.56 -1.03 4.18
C PHE A 50 3.43 -2.04 3.99
N MET A 51 2.93 -2.15 2.76
CA MET A 51 1.83 -3.07 2.50
C MET A 51 2.26 -4.51 2.69
N ARG A 52 3.53 -4.82 2.42
CA ARG A 52 4.00 -6.17 2.56
C ARG A 52 3.97 -6.67 3.98
N ARG A 53 3.93 -5.78 4.92
CA ARG A 53 3.85 -6.18 6.31
C ARG A 53 2.51 -6.82 6.62
N PHE A 54 1.51 -6.56 5.78
CA PHE A 54 0.15 -7.01 6.05
C PHE A 54 -0.36 -8.00 5.04
N VAL A 55 0.13 -7.95 3.82
CA VAL A 55 -0.30 -8.87 2.79
C VAL A 55 0.91 -9.35 2.02
N ASN A 56 0.80 -10.53 1.50
CA ASN A 56 1.91 -11.12 0.76
C ASN A 56 1.77 -10.76 -0.70
N LEU A 57 2.42 -9.67 -1.08
CA LEU A 57 2.29 -9.18 -2.44
C LEU A 57 3.05 -10.01 -3.44
N THR A 58 4.07 -10.73 -2.99
CA THR A 58 4.83 -11.50 -3.96
C THR A 58 4.12 -12.77 -4.36
N ALA A 59 3.10 -13.16 -3.64
CA ALA A 59 2.41 -14.38 -4.01
C ALA A 59 1.82 -14.30 -5.38
N GLU A 60 1.49 -13.09 -5.81
CA GLU A 60 0.91 -12.96 -7.08
C GLU A 60 1.80 -13.29 -8.16
N GLU A 61 3.06 -13.05 -7.98
CA GLU A 61 3.97 -13.28 -9.05
C GLU A 61 4.13 -14.69 -9.32
N GLU A 62 3.95 -15.51 -8.33
CA GLU A 62 4.14 -16.86 -8.57
C GLU A 62 3.05 -17.47 -9.29
N VAL A 63 1.95 -16.89 -9.23
CA VAL A 63 0.85 -17.44 -9.86
C VAL A 63 0.89 -17.44 -11.29
N GLU A 64 1.62 -16.59 -11.84
CA GLU A 64 1.66 -16.48 -13.13
C GLU A 64 2.37 -17.36 -13.75
N GLU A 65 2.56 -17.95 -13.97
CA GLU A 65 3.13 -18.77 -14.61
C GLU A 65 2.77 -19.35 -15.28
#